data_19b76bf88b71223d16f484cd63ca40dc
#
_entry.id   19b76bf88b71223d16f484cd63ca40dc
#
_cell.length_a   1.000
_cell.length_b   1.000
_cell.length_c   1.000
_cell.angle_alpha   90.00
_cell.angle_beta   90.00
_cell.angle_gamma   90.00
#
_symmetry.space_group_name_H-M   'P 1'
#
loop_
_entity.id
_entity.type
_entity.pdbx_description
1 polymer ?
#
loop_
_entity_poly.entity_id
_entity_poly.type
_entity_poly.pdbx_seq_one_letter_code
_entity_poly.pdbx_strand_id
1 'polypeptide(L)'
;MTQAPLFRQITDFANRADPYPLYTELRKTPVLHEEEGGPYVVSSYYDIEALLHDPRISSDAANLAATEDDGLGMGDETGGLPPSFLRLDPPEHDRLRRIANSAFGPPHQPRRIENMRGELDGIVTGLIDGFGDAREVDLVDQFAYPFPVTVICRLLGVPREDEPRFRSWVDPLVATLDPDTRRSADPEFVKTAQESRMQLGMYLAGLVEQRTKEPQDDVLSDLANSRGPDGAMTMMEVLSTAVLLLIAGHETTVNLITNGMLTLLRHPEVLGRLREDPGLSVKIVEELLRYEPPVQIVPQRTCITDIELRGTTIPKGSRIWLMIAAGNRDPERFKEPDRFDPDREDIQHLGFGSGIHSCFGAPLARLETQIALSELARRLENPRLVEDPPPYRPNAVLRGPRHLNIAFEGLR
;
A
#
# COMPACT_ATOMS: atom_id res chain seq x y z
N MET A 1 -28.29 -13.78 -20.49
CA MET A 1 -27.47 -13.84 -19.24
C MET A 1 -27.42 -12.43 -18.71
N THR A 2 -27.90 -12.15 -17.53
CA THR A 2 -27.76 -10.84 -16.87
C THR A 2 -26.27 -10.62 -16.60
N GLN A 3 -25.76 -9.46 -17.01
CA GLN A 3 -24.37 -9.06 -16.74
C GLN A 3 -24.15 -9.02 -15.20
N ALA A 4 -23.00 -9.46 -14.72
CA ALA A 4 -22.67 -9.37 -13.31
C ALA A 4 -22.66 -7.91 -12.83
N PRO A 5 -23.00 -7.62 -11.56
CA PRO A 5 -22.89 -6.28 -10.99
C PRO A 5 -21.52 -5.66 -11.28
N LEU A 6 -21.48 -4.35 -11.53
CA LEU A 6 -20.26 -3.67 -11.95
C LEU A 6 -19.13 -3.81 -10.91
N PHE A 7 -19.49 -3.72 -9.64
CA PHE A 7 -18.52 -3.87 -8.57
C PHE A 7 -17.89 -5.28 -8.54
N ARG A 8 -18.66 -6.33 -8.82
CA ARG A 8 -18.13 -7.70 -8.95
C ARG A 8 -17.21 -7.85 -10.16
N GLN A 9 -17.50 -7.16 -11.26
CA GLN A 9 -16.59 -7.16 -12.41
C GLN A 9 -15.26 -6.48 -12.06
N ILE A 10 -15.28 -5.40 -11.28
CA ILE A 10 -14.08 -4.68 -10.84
C ILE A 10 -13.19 -5.56 -9.94
N THR A 11 -13.78 -6.35 -9.05
CA THR A 11 -13.04 -7.25 -8.17
C THR A 11 -12.64 -8.57 -8.83
N ASP A 12 -13.23 -8.92 -9.98
CA ASP A 12 -12.89 -10.14 -10.73
C ASP A 12 -11.44 -10.13 -11.19
N PHE A 13 -10.74 -11.23 -10.95
CA PHE A 13 -9.35 -11.42 -11.36
C PHE A 13 -9.16 -11.29 -12.88
N ALA A 14 -10.15 -11.68 -13.68
CA ALA A 14 -10.07 -11.58 -15.14
C ALA A 14 -9.83 -10.14 -15.65
N ASN A 15 -10.22 -9.13 -14.86
CA ASN A 15 -10.07 -7.71 -15.20
C ASN A 15 -8.85 -7.07 -14.51
N ARG A 16 -8.03 -7.86 -13.79
CA ARG A 16 -6.93 -7.33 -12.98
C ARG A 16 -5.84 -6.65 -13.80
N ALA A 17 -5.58 -7.11 -15.00
CA ALA A 17 -4.56 -6.53 -15.87
C ALA A 17 -4.89 -5.09 -16.31
N ASP A 18 -6.17 -4.80 -16.56
CA ASP A 18 -6.65 -3.45 -16.93
C ASP A 18 -8.06 -3.18 -16.37
N PRO A 19 -8.20 -2.71 -15.12
CA PRO A 19 -9.49 -2.39 -14.52
C PRO A 19 -10.02 -1.00 -14.93
N TYR A 20 -9.24 -0.17 -15.60
CA TYR A 20 -9.55 1.24 -15.85
C TYR A 20 -10.78 1.48 -16.72
N PRO A 21 -11.10 0.65 -17.73
CA PRO A 21 -12.39 0.77 -18.45
C PRO A 21 -13.60 0.61 -17.52
N LEU A 22 -13.52 -0.30 -16.52
CA LEU A 22 -14.58 -0.50 -15.53
C LEU A 22 -14.65 0.69 -14.54
N TYR A 23 -13.51 1.29 -14.18
CA TYR A 23 -13.50 2.50 -13.38
C TYR A 23 -14.10 3.69 -14.12
N THR A 24 -13.92 3.77 -15.42
CA THR A 24 -14.57 4.79 -16.26
C THR A 24 -16.08 4.61 -16.27
N GLU A 25 -16.56 3.37 -16.33
CA GLU A 25 -17.99 3.08 -16.22
C GLU A 25 -18.53 3.41 -14.83
N LEU A 26 -17.79 3.04 -13.77
CA LEU A 26 -18.14 3.31 -12.39
C LEU A 26 -18.34 4.81 -12.11
N ARG A 27 -17.49 5.68 -12.66
CA ARG A 27 -17.61 7.14 -12.49
C ARG A 27 -18.90 7.73 -13.05
N LYS A 28 -19.63 7.03 -13.93
CA LYS A 28 -20.95 7.49 -14.39
C LYS A 28 -22.00 7.43 -13.30
N THR A 29 -21.78 6.60 -12.27
CA THR A 29 -22.58 6.52 -11.05
C THR A 29 -21.66 6.72 -9.86
N PRO A 30 -21.24 7.95 -9.51
CA PRO A 30 -20.15 8.21 -8.56
C PRO A 30 -20.37 7.66 -7.15
N VAL A 31 -21.62 7.39 -6.77
CA VAL A 31 -22.02 6.68 -5.55
C VAL A 31 -22.84 5.47 -5.97
N LEU A 32 -22.21 4.30 -6.01
CA LEU A 32 -22.83 3.05 -6.42
C LEU A 32 -23.17 2.18 -5.21
N HIS A 33 -24.40 1.63 -5.18
CA HIS A 33 -24.82 0.61 -4.23
C HIS A 33 -25.67 -0.42 -4.98
N GLU A 34 -25.13 -1.60 -5.24
CA GLU A 34 -25.75 -2.60 -6.13
C GLU A 34 -26.43 -3.75 -5.39
N GLU A 35 -26.01 -4.05 -4.16
CA GLU A 35 -26.47 -5.21 -3.41
C GLU A 35 -26.89 -4.78 -2.00
N GLU A 36 -28.03 -5.26 -1.53
CA GLU A 36 -28.49 -5.06 -0.15
C GLU A 36 -27.43 -5.64 0.82
N GLY A 37 -27.00 -4.87 1.81
CA GLY A 37 -25.88 -5.23 2.70
C GLY A 37 -24.48 -5.15 2.08
N GLY A 38 -24.37 -4.73 0.81
CA GLY A 38 -23.10 -4.45 0.17
C GLY A 38 -22.57 -3.06 0.48
N PRO A 39 -21.31 -2.74 0.10
CA PRO A 39 -20.72 -1.43 0.35
C PRO A 39 -21.31 -0.34 -0.57
N TYR A 40 -21.31 0.89 -0.09
CA TYR A 40 -21.43 2.07 -0.94
C TYR A 40 -20.06 2.35 -1.58
N VAL A 41 -20.01 2.32 -2.89
CA VAL A 41 -18.75 2.49 -3.65
C VAL A 41 -18.67 3.90 -4.20
N VAL A 42 -17.65 4.68 -3.77
CA VAL A 42 -17.47 6.07 -4.17
C VAL A 42 -16.27 6.20 -5.08
N SER A 43 -16.44 6.85 -6.26
CA SER A 43 -15.47 6.84 -7.35
C SER A 43 -15.02 8.21 -7.87
N SER A 44 -15.70 9.32 -7.52
CA SER A 44 -15.26 10.64 -7.94
C SER A 44 -14.15 11.18 -7.03
N TYR A 45 -13.19 11.90 -7.59
CA TYR A 45 -12.06 12.48 -6.84
C TYR A 45 -12.51 13.34 -5.66
N TYR A 46 -13.36 14.31 -5.90
CA TYR A 46 -13.77 15.27 -4.88
C TYR A 46 -14.62 14.65 -3.78
N ASP A 47 -15.46 13.67 -4.12
CA ASP A 47 -16.27 12.95 -3.12
C ASP A 47 -15.34 12.08 -2.23
N ILE A 48 -14.37 11.39 -2.81
CA ILE A 48 -13.37 10.61 -2.06
C ILE A 48 -12.56 11.52 -1.14
N GLU A 49 -12.04 12.64 -1.67
CA GLU A 49 -11.27 13.60 -0.88
C GLU A 49 -12.10 14.14 0.29
N ALA A 50 -13.35 14.55 0.03
CA ALA A 50 -14.26 15.05 1.06
C ALA A 50 -14.51 14.01 2.16
N LEU A 51 -14.78 12.75 1.79
CA LEU A 51 -15.02 11.68 2.76
C LEU A 51 -13.77 11.33 3.58
N LEU A 52 -12.57 11.43 2.99
CA LEU A 52 -11.30 11.22 3.72
C LEU A 52 -11.04 12.31 4.78
N HIS A 53 -11.68 13.46 4.67
CA HIS A 53 -11.60 14.57 5.63
C HIS A 53 -12.83 14.69 6.53
N ASP A 54 -13.90 13.93 6.29
CA ASP A 54 -15.15 14.05 7.03
C ASP A 54 -15.05 13.31 8.38
N PRO A 55 -15.19 14.00 9.53
CA PRO A 55 -15.12 13.36 10.85
C PRO A 55 -16.26 12.37 11.13
N ARG A 56 -17.27 12.33 10.27
CA ARG A 56 -18.36 11.35 10.35
C ARG A 56 -17.99 10.02 9.68
N ILE A 57 -16.82 9.94 9.05
CA ILE A 57 -16.28 8.73 8.43
C ILE A 57 -15.27 8.10 9.37
N SER A 58 -15.61 6.94 9.88
CA SER A 58 -14.82 6.16 10.82
C SER A 58 -13.93 5.14 10.11
N SER A 59 -12.77 4.87 10.69
CA SER A 59 -11.89 3.74 10.36
C SER A 59 -12.03 2.58 11.34
N ASP A 60 -12.78 2.76 12.42
CA ASP A 60 -13.01 1.75 13.45
C ASP A 60 -14.14 0.79 13.04
N ALA A 61 -13.79 -0.48 12.92
CA ALA A 61 -14.74 -1.54 12.57
C ALA A 61 -15.89 -1.71 13.58
N ALA A 62 -15.70 -1.26 14.83
CA ALA A 62 -16.75 -1.28 15.85
C ALA A 62 -17.96 -0.40 15.49
N ASN A 63 -17.80 0.54 14.57
CA ASN A 63 -18.88 1.41 14.09
C ASN A 63 -19.71 0.81 12.94
N LEU A 64 -19.32 -0.36 12.42
CA LEU A 64 -20.08 -1.07 11.39
C LEU A 64 -21.38 -1.61 11.97
N ALA A 65 -22.49 -1.52 11.23
CA ALA A 65 -23.78 -2.04 11.68
C ALA A 65 -23.72 -3.59 11.80
N ALA A 66 -24.30 -4.12 12.86
CA ALA A 66 -24.31 -5.56 13.14
C ALA A 66 -25.05 -6.41 12.07
N THR A 67 -25.88 -5.77 11.24
CA THR A 67 -26.57 -6.41 10.10
C THR A 67 -25.68 -6.50 8.85
N GLU A 68 -24.61 -5.73 8.80
CA GLU A 68 -23.61 -5.83 7.77
C GLU A 68 -22.58 -6.87 8.21
N ASP A 69 -22.89 -8.14 7.96
CA ASP A 69 -21.88 -9.20 8.04
C ASP A 69 -20.79 -8.82 7.04
N ASP A 70 -19.61 -8.49 7.59
CA ASP A 70 -18.50 -8.15 6.74
C ASP A 70 -18.04 -9.37 5.92
N GLY A 71 -18.65 -10.55 6.09
CA GLY A 71 -18.25 -11.81 5.44
C GLY A 71 -16.74 -12.07 5.56
N LEU A 72 -16.09 -11.14 6.22
CA LEU A 72 -14.65 -10.93 6.28
C LEU A 72 -14.12 -11.31 7.65
N GLY A 73 -15.01 -11.67 8.61
CA GLY A 73 -14.61 -12.09 9.95
C GLY A 73 -13.69 -11.08 10.66
N MET A 74 -13.89 -9.77 10.36
CA MET A 74 -13.00 -8.70 10.86
C MET A 74 -13.00 -8.56 12.38
N GLY A 75 -13.91 -9.24 13.08
CA GLY A 75 -13.97 -9.22 14.54
C GLY A 75 -12.71 -9.74 15.25
N ASP A 76 -11.84 -10.47 14.55
CA ASP A 76 -10.58 -11.01 15.12
C ASP A 76 -9.38 -10.93 14.17
N GLU A 77 -9.35 -9.95 13.26
CA GLU A 77 -8.17 -9.73 12.40
C GLU A 77 -6.89 -9.39 13.19
N THR A 78 -7.07 -8.98 14.45
CA THR A 78 -5.94 -8.56 15.28
C THR A 78 -5.20 -9.74 15.92
N GLY A 79 -5.80 -10.97 15.88
CA GLY A 79 -5.20 -12.13 16.57
C GLY A 79 -4.91 -11.85 18.04
N GLY A 80 -5.82 -11.10 18.71
CA GLY A 80 -5.67 -10.67 20.09
C GLY A 80 -4.83 -9.40 20.29
N LEU A 81 -4.28 -8.78 19.24
CA LEU A 81 -3.68 -7.45 19.32
C LEU A 81 -4.77 -6.37 19.27
N PRO A 82 -4.61 -5.23 19.96
CA PRO A 82 -5.50 -4.10 19.77
C PRO A 82 -5.36 -3.55 18.34
N PRO A 83 -6.37 -2.85 17.82
CA PRO A 83 -6.26 -2.21 16.51
C PRO A 83 -5.10 -1.20 16.48
N SER A 84 -4.39 -1.14 15.36
CA SER A 84 -3.39 -0.11 15.13
C SER A 84 -4.05 1.25 14.83
N PHE A 85 -3.28 2.35 14.85
CA PHE A 85 -3.84 3.68 14.57
C PHE A 85 -4.54 3.77 13.19
N LEU A 86 -4.22 2.91 12.24
CA LEU A 86 -4.92 2.85 10.94
C LEU A 86 -6.41 2.48 11.08
N ARG A 87 -6.76 1.76 12.15
CA ARG A 87 -8.09 1.22 12.45
C ARG A 87 -8.74 1.88 13.65
N LEU A 88 -8.32 3.07 13.99
CA LEU A 88 -8.82 3.86 15.11
C LEU A 88 -9.25 5.24 14.64
N ASP A 89 -10.16 5.83 15.40
CA ASP A 89 -10.59 7.22 15.25
C ASP A 89 -9.96 8.08 16.36
N PRO A 90 -9.95 9.42 16.23
CA PRO A 90 -9.59 10.31 17.32
C PRO A 90 -10.47 10.07 18.57
N PRO A 91 -9.93 10.16 19.81
CA PRO A 91 -8.60 10.67 20.14
C PRO A 91 -7.45 9.62 20.09
N GLU A 92 -7.75 8.32 20.13
CA GLU A 92 -6.74 7.27 20.22
C GLU A 92 -5.87 7.18 18.94
N HIS A 93 -6.48 7.35 17.75
CA HIS A 93 -5.73 7.50 16.52
C HIS A 93 -4.63 8.56 16.64
N ASP A 94 -5.01 9.77 17.10
CA ASP A 94 -4.10 10.90 17.15
C ASP A 94 -2.97 10.67 18.15
N ARG A 95 -3.28 10.07 19.31
CA ARG A 95 -2.30 9.72 20.31
C ARG A 95 -1.24 8.77 19.76
N LEU A 96 -1.66 7.63 19.24
CA LEU A 96 -0.75 6.60 18.72
C LEU A 96 0.03 7.09 17.51
N ARG A 97 -0.63 7.82 16.60
CA ARG A 97 0.01 8.36 15.40
C ARG A 97 1.07 9.40 15.73
N ARG A 98 0.86 10.27 16.75
CA ARG A 98 1.89 11.24 17.18
C ARG A 98 3.11 10.53 17.77
N ILE A 99 2.91 9.49 18.59
CA ILE A 99 4.01 8.71 19.12
C ILE A 99 4.77 8.02 17.97
N ALA A 100 4.07 7.38 17.05
CA ALA A 100 4.69 6.75 15.88
C ALA A 100 5.47 7.76 15.02
N ASN A 101 4.91 8.96 14.77
CA ASN A 101 5.59 10.02 14.02
C ASN A 101 6.92 10.42 14.68
N SER A 102 7.01 10.44 16.01
CA SER A 102 8.23 10.79 16.71
C SER A 102 9.38 9.79 16.48
N ALA A 103 9.02 8.53 16.23
CA ALA A 103 9.97 7.46 16.02
C ALA A 103 10.34 7.23 14.53
N PHE A 104 9.38 7.45 13.63
CA PHE A 104 9.52 7.05 12.24
C PHE A 104 10.14 8.12 11.33
N GLY A 105 9.76 9.39 11.49
CA GLY A 105 10.22 10.40 10.56
C GLY A 105 9.63 11.79 10.80
N PRO A 106 9.36 12.53 9.70
CA PRO A 106 8.81 13.87 9.80
C PRO A 106 7.50 13.92 10.57
N PRO A 107 7.23 14.99 11.32
CA PRO A 107 8.09 16.16 11.50
C PRO A 107 9.17 16.02 12.58
N HIS A 108 9.13 14.97 13.42
CA HIS A 108 9.96 14.85 14.62
C HIS A 108 11.36 14.28 14.34
N GLN A 109 11.47 13.37 13.36
CA GLN A 109 12.73 12.78 12.88
C GLN A 109 12.94 13.04 11.37
N PRO A 110 12.98 14.30 10.91
CA PRO A 110 12.94 14.61 9.48
C PRO A 110 14.10 14.07 8.69
N ARG A 111 15.25 13.83 9.34
CA ARG A 111 16.46 13.33 8.67
C ARG A 111 16.58 11.81 8.69
N ARG A 112 15.75 11.06 9.42
CA ARG A 112 15.87 9.59 9.49
C ARG A 112 15.76 9.00 8.07
N ILE A 113 14.73 9.36 7.33
CA ILE A 113 14.52 8.88 5.96
C ILE A 113 15.61 9.37 5.01
N GLU A 114 16.00 10.65 5.08
CA GLU A 114 17.09 11.20 4.23
C GLU A 114 18.42 10.52 4.49
N ASN A 115 18.74 10.23 5.75
CA ASN A 115 19.98 9.56 6.14
C ASN A 115 20.07 8.12 5.61
N MET A 116 18.93 7.48 5.33
CA MET A 116 18.89 6.15 4.75
C MET A 116 19.32 6.11 3.27
N ARG A 117 19.34 7.25 2.55
CA ARG A 117 19.62 7.29 1.10
C ARG A 117 20.84 6.46 0.69
N GLY A 118 21.98 6.68 1.31
CA GLY A 118 23.20 5.94 0.98
C GLY A 118 23.12 4.44 1.23
N GLU A 119 22.37 4.04 2.24
CA GLU A 119 22.09 2.63 2.53
C GLU A 119 21.15 2.03 1.47
N LEU A 120 20.09 2.76 1.09
CA LEU A 120 19.13 2.35 0.05
C LEU A 120 19.83 2.21 -1.31
N ASP A 121 20.70 3.16 -1.67
CA ASP A 121 21.53 3.10 -2.88
C ASP A 121 22.41 1.83 -2.87
N GLY A 122 23.01 1.49 -1.73
CA GLY A 122 23.82 0.29 -1.58
C GLY A 122 23.01 -1.01 -1.72
N ILE A 123 21.78 -1.07 -1.17
CA ILE A 123 20.89 -2.23 -1.31
C ILE A 123 20.49 -2.41 -2.78
N VAL A 124 20.02 -1.34 -3.43
CA VAL A 124 19.60 -1.34 -4.84
C VAL A 124 20.75 -1.78 -5.75
N THR A 125 21.94 -1.20 -5.55
CA THR A 125 23.14 -1.58 -6.32
C THR A 125 23.44 -3.06 -6.15
N GLY A 126 23.45 -3.57 -4.92
CA GLY A 126 23.73 -4.98 -4.65
C GLY A 126 22.71 -5.94 -5.27
N LEU A 127 21.41 -5.57 -5.28
CA LEU A 127 20.36 -6.38 -5.91
C LEU A 127 20.52 -6.42 -7.44
N ILE A 128 20.84 -5.29 -8.08
CA ILE A 128 21.06 -5.23 -9.53
C ILE A 128 22.36 -5.99 -9.90
N ASP A 129 23.42 -5.84 -9.12
CA ASP A 129 24.66 -6.59 -9.33
C ASP A 129 24.43 -8.10 -9.21
N GLY A 130 23.47 -8.50 -8.35
CA GLY A 130 23.03 -9.90 -8.21
C GLY A 130 22.41 -10.52 -9.47
N PHE A 131 22.01 -9.72 -10.46
CA PHE A 131 21.57 -10.24 -11.77
C PHE A 131 22.73 -10.90 -12.56
N GLY A 132 23.97 -10.51 -12.29
CA GLY A 132 25.17 -11.10 -12.90
C GLY A 132 25.12 -11.07 -14.42
N ASP A 133 25.36 -12.22 -15.04
CA ASP A 133 25.35 -12.39 -16.50
C ASP A 133 23.97 -12.71 -17.08
N ALA A 134 22.90 -12.67 -16.27
CA ALA A 134 21.54 -12.90 -16.75
C ALA A 134 21.16 -11.90 -17.82
N ARG A 135 20.32 -12.35 -18.77
CA ARG A 135 19.74 -11.51 -19.82
C ARG A 135 18.23 -11.38 -19.68
N GLU A 136 17.68 -12.05 -18.69
CA GLU A 136 16.27 -12.01 -18.30
C GLU A 136 16.20 -12.23 -16.79
N VAL A 137 15.35 -11.44 -16.12
CA VAL A 137 15.09 -11.52 -14.68
C VAL A 137 13.62 -11.33 -14.40
N ASP A 138 13.11 -12.01 -13.37
CA ASP A 138 11.85 -11.62 -12.74
C ASP A 138 12.14 -10.47 -11.77
N LEU A 139 11.79 -9.26 -12.18
CA LEU A 139 12.03 -8.06 -11.38
C LEU A 139 11.30 -8.09 -10.04
N VAL A 140 10.16 -8.79 -9.94
CA VAL A 140 9.43 -8.91 -8.67
C VAL A 140 10.25 -9.68 -7.67
N ASP A 141 10.62 -10.92 -7.98
CA ASP A 141 11.25 -11.82 -7.01
C ASP A 141 12.74 -11.48 -6.77
N GLN A 142 13.44 -10.92 -7.77
CA GLN A 142 14.88 -10.67 -7.66
C GLN A 142 15.23 -9.25 -7.21
N PHE A 143 14.28 -8.30 -7.27
CA PHE A 143 14.55 -6.91 -6.95
C PHE A 143 13.44 -6.23 -6.13
N ALA A 144 12.22 -6.14 -6.69
CA ALA A 144 11.17 -5.29 -6.12
C ALA A 144 10.63 -5.82 -4.79
N TYR A 145 10.64 -7.15 -4.58
CA TYR A 145 10.25 -7.75 -3.30
C TYR A 145 11.37 -7.64 -2.25
N PRO A 146 12.62 -8.10 -2.50
CA PRO A 146 13.67 -8.04 -1.48
C PRO A 146 14.04 -6.62 -1.04
N PHE A 147 13.93 -5.62 -1.90
CA PHE A 147 14.34 -4.27 -1.57
C PHE A 147 13.52 -3.66 -0.42
N PRO A 148 12.20 -3.43 -0.53
CA PRO A 148 11.41 -2.84 0.55
C PRO A 148 11.36 -3.72 1.81
N VAL A 149 11.40 -5.04 1.67
CA VAL A 149 11.47 -5.97 2.82
C VAL A 149 12.73 -5.73 3.63
N THR A 150 13.89 -5.67 2.98
CA THR A 150 15.15 -5.35 3.65
C THR A 150 15.09 -3.99 4.32
N VAL A 151 14.52 -2.98 3.65
CA VAL A 151 14.42 -1.61 4.19
C VAL A 151 13.55 -1.56 5.45
N ILE A 152 12.34 -2.13 5.40
CA ILE A 152 11.43 -2.09 6.58
C ILE A 152 11.96 -2.94 7.74
N CYS A 153 12.59 -4.08 7.45
CA CYS A 153 13.23 -4.91 8.47
C CYS A 153 14.36 -4.13 9.18
N ARG A 154 15.21 -3.43 8.44
CA ARG A 154 16.29 -2.62 9.04
C ARG A 154 15.75 -1.45 9.84
N LEU A 155 14.74 -0.76 9.31
CA LEU A 155 14.09 0.35 10.01
C LEU A 155 13.49 -0.08 11.36
N LEU A 156 12.91 -1.28 11.41
CA LEU A 156 12.37 -1.88 12.63
C LEU A 156 13.44 -2.53 13.52
N GLY A 157 14.68 -2.63 13.06
CA GLY A 157 15.75 -3.28 13.82
C GLY A 157 15.69 -4.82 13.83
N VAL A 158 15.09 -5.41 12.78
CA VAL A 158 15.06 -6.86 12.57
C VAL A 158 16.45 -7.35 12.14
N PRO A 159 17.01 -8.39 12.78
CA PRO A 159 18.25 -9.01 12.36
C PRO A 159 18.20 -9.51 10.91
N ARG A 160 19.29 -9.30 10.15
CA ARG A 160 19.35 -9.63 8.72
C ARG A 160 19.12 -11.11 8.44
N GLU A 161 19.57 -11.98 9.32
CA GLU A 161 19.37 -13.43 9.23
C GLU A 161 17.91 -13.85 9.33
N ASP A 162 17.05 -13.02 9.89
CA ASP A 162 15.63 -13.30 10.05
C ASP A 162 14.76 -12.74 8.88
N GLU A 163 15.29 -11.85 8.05
CA GLU A 163 14.55 -11.26 6.92
C GLU A 163 13.85 -12.31 6.02
N PRO A 164 14.47 -13.45 5.66
CA PRO A 164 13.82 -14.44 4.80
C PRO A 164 12.55 -15.06 5.40
N ARG A 165 12.40 -15.04 6.73
CA ARG A 165 11.23 -15.63 7.42
C ARG A 165 9.98 -14.74 7.25
N PHE A 166 10.17 -13.43 7.04
CA PHE A 166 9.05 -12.49 6.95
C PHE A 166 8.15 -12.77 5.75
N ARG A 167 8.72 -13.17 4.61
CA ARG A 167 7.92 -13.51 3.43
C ARG A 167 6.84 -14.56 3.75
N SER A 168 7.22 -15.64 4.41
CA SER A 168 6.30 -16.73 4.75
C SER A 168 5.18 -16.30 5.72
N TRP A 169 5.43 -15.29 6.54
CA TRP A 169 4.43 -14.77 7.48
C TRP A 169 3.55 -13.68 6.88
N VAL A 170 4.11 -12.81 6.04
CA VAL A 170 3.43 -11.61 5.56
C VAL A 170 2.58 -11.91 4.32
N ASP A 171 3.03 -12.75 3.39
CA ASP A 171 2.27 -13.08 2.17
C ASP A 171 0.84 -13.57 2.46
N PRO A 172 0.61 -14.52 3.40
CA PRO A 172 -0.75 -14.93 3.76
C PRO A 172 -1.58 -13.80 4.37
N LEU A 173 -0.95 -12.90 5.15
CA LEU A 173 -1.65 -11.77 5.77
C LEU A 173 -2.08 -10.73 4.74
N VAL A 174 -1.21 -10.42 3.78
CA VAL A 174 -1.53 -9.49 2.67
C VAL A 174 -2.65 -10.06 1.80
N ALA A 175 -2.65 -11.36 1.55
CA ALA A 175 -3.71 -12.01 0.78
C ALA A 175 -5.09 -11.86 1.45
N THR A 176 -5.16 -11.76 2.78
CA THR A 176 -6.43 -11.50 3.49
C THR A 176 -7.00 -10.09 3.26
N LEU A 177 -6.25 -9.16 2.67
CA LEU A 177 -6.76 -7.82 2.33
C LEU A 177 -7.69 -7.87 1.12
N ASP A 178 -7.59 -8.90 0.29
CA ASP A 178 -8.45 -9.05 -0.89
C ASP A 178 -9.82 -9.64 -0.52
N PRO A 179 -10.91 -8.95 -0.88
CA PRO A 179 -12.27 -9.40 -0.53
C PRO A 179 -12.66 -10.74 -1.16
N ASP A 180 -12.19 -11.01 -2.39
CA ASP A 180 -12.52 -12.27 -3.06
C ASP A 180 -11.76 -13.45 -2.47
N THR A 181 -10.48 -13.23 -2.11
CA THR A 181 -9.69 -14.21 -1.36
C THR A 181 -10.37 -14.56 -0.05
N ARG A 182 -10.89 -13.58 0.69
CA ARG A 182 -11.61 -13.82 1.96
C ARG A 182 -12.91 -14.61 1.75
N ARG A 183 -13.73 -14.21 0.77
CA ARG A 183 -15.01 -14.90 0.49
C ARG A 183 -14.83 -16.34 0.03
N SER A 184 -13.73 -16.63 -0.66
CA SER A 184 -13.43 -17.95 -1.21
C SER A 184 -12.41 -18.75 -0.38
N ALA A 185 -11.91 -18.19 0.74
CA ALA A 185 -10.88 -18.81 1.56
C ALA A 185 -11.33 -20.18 2.07
N ASP A 186 -10.53 -21.17 1.78
CA ASP A 186 -10.70 -22.49 2.38
C ASP A 186 -10.19 -22.49 3.84
N PRO A 187 -10.60 -23.49 4.66
CA PRO A 187 -10.17 -23.58 6.05
C PRO A 187 -8.65 -23.67 6.25
N GLU A 188 -7.91 -24.24 5.29
CA GLU A 188 -6.45 -24.35 5.36
C GLU A 188 -5.76 -22.99 5.15
N PHE A 189 -6.28 -22.18 4.21
CA PHE A 189 -5.80 -20.80 4.02
C PHE A 189 -6.03 -19.95 5.28
N VAL A 190 -7.24 -20.02 5.87
CA VAL A 190 -7.59 -19.29 7.11
C VAL A 190 -6.63 -19.69 8.23
N LYS A 191 -6.40 -20.99 8.40
CA LYS A 191 -5.46 -21.52 9.40
C LYS A 191 -4.04 -21.02 9.14
N THR A 192 -3.55 -21.06 7.89
CA THR A 192 -2.22 -20.57 7.52
C THR A 192 -2.06 -19.08 7.85
N ALA A 193 -3.07 -18.25 7.55
CA ALA A 193 -3.03 -16.83 7.88
C ALA A 193 -3.01 -16.58 9.40
N GLN A 194 -3.79 -17.36 10.18
CA GLN A 194 -3.78 -17.29 11.65
C GLN A 194 -2.43 -17.70 12.25
N GLU A 195 -1.87 -18.82 11.77
CA GLU A 195 -0.54 -19.29 12.20
C GLU A 195 0.57 -18.28 11.86
N SER A 196 0.54 -17.70 10.66
CA SER A 196 1.46 -16.67 10.23
C SER A 196 1.39 -15.43 11.11
N ARG A 197 0.19 -14.99 11.45
CA ARG A 197 -0.04 -13.85 12.37
C ARG A 197 0.52 -14.14 13.75
N MET A 198 0.24 -15.32 14.29
CA MET A 198 0.73 -15.71 15.61
C MET A 198 2.27 -15.77 15.65
N GLN A 199 2.90 -16.37 14.63
CA GLN A 199 4.36 -16.47 14.55
C GLN A 199 5.01 -15.10 14.43
N LEU A 200 4.49 -14.22 13.57
CA LEU A 200 4.95 -12.85 13.43
C LEU A 200 4.79 -12.07 14.75
N GLY A 201 3.63 -12.19 15.40
CA GLY A 201 3.36 -11.54 16.69
C GLY A 201 4.33 -11.99 17.79
N MET A 202 4.57 -13.29 17.92
CA MET A 202 5.52 -13.84 18.91
C MET A 202 6.96 -13.39 18.62
N TYR A 203 7.38 -13.38 17.36
CA TYR A 203 8.71 -12.91 16.98
C TYR A 203 8.90 -11.43 17.32
N LEU A 204 7.96 -10.58 16.93
CA LEU A 204 8.02 -9.15 17.23
C LEU A 204 7.94 -8.87 18.75
N ALA A 205 7.15 -9.65 19.50
CA ALA A 205 7.09 -9.52 20.95
C ALA A 205 8.47 -9.75 21.61
N GLY A 206 9.18 -10.79 21.20
CA GLY A 206 10.55 -11.05 21.66
C GLY A 206 11.51 -9.91 21.33
N LEU A 207 11.41 -9.37 20.12
CA LEU A 207 12.25 -8.26 19.67
C LEU A 207 11.94 -6.97 20.46
N VAL A 208 10.67 -6.64 20.67
CA VAL A 208 10.24 -5.47 21.47
C VAL A 208 10.71 -5.61 22.92
N GLU A 209 10.61 -6.81 23.53
CA GLU A 209 11.12 -7.04 24.88
C GLU A 209 12.64 -6.81 24.95
N GLN A 210 13.39 -7.27 23.97
CA GLN A 210 14.82 -7.02 23.88
C GLN A 210 15.12 -5.52 23.76
N ARG A 211 14.44 -4.80 22.85
CA ARG A 211 14.63 -3.36 22.62
C ARG A 211 14.21 -2.49 23.80
N THR A 212 13.26 -2.97 24.61
CA THR A 212 12.90 -2.30 25.87
C THR A 212 14.04 -2.35 26.89
N LYS A 213 14.78 -3.48 26.94
CA LYS A 213 15.91 -3.68 27.87
C LYS A 213 17.21 -3.06 27.35
N GLU A 214 17.45 -3.21 26.07
CA GLU A 214 18.67 -2.80 25.38
C GLU A 214 18.30 -1.99 24.10
N PRO A 215 17.97 -0.69 24.26
CA PRO A 215 17.59 0.16 23.12
C PRO A 215 18.71 0.25 22.08
N GLN A 216 18.30 0.27 20.80
CA GLN A 216 19.17 0.45 19.65
C GLN A 216 18.69 1.63 18.79
N ASP A 217 19.42 1.98 17.74
CA ASP A 217 19.01 3.02 16.79
C ASP A 217 18.03 2.43 15.77
N ASP A 218 16.84 2.05 16.23
CA ASP A 218 15.75 1.52 15.41
C ASP A 218 14.37 2.01 15.90
N VAL A 219 13.37 1.87 15.05
CA VAL A 219 12.01 2.34 15.31
C VAL A 219 11.36 1.56 16.47
N LEU A 220 11.64 0.26 16.61
CA LEU A 220 11.07 -0.52 17.73
C LEU A 220 11.59 -0.03 19.07
N SER A 221 12.87 0.34 19.15
CA SER A 221 13.47 0.93 20.36
C SER A 221 12.81 2.25 20.71
N ASP A 222 12.60 3.12 19.72
CA ASP A 222 11.96 4.41 19.92
C ASP A 222 10.49 4.26 20.36
N LEU A 223 9.72 3.36 19.73
CA LEU A 223 8.33 3.09 20.11
C LEU A 223 8.23 2.51 21.52
N ALA A 224 9.03 1.49 21.84
CA ALA A 224 9.00 0.80 23.12
C ALA A 224 9.43 1.69 24.30
N ASN A 225 10.32 2.65 24.04
CA ASN A 225 10.88 3.52 25.06
C ASN A 225 10.36 4.96 25.01
N SER A 226 9.39 5.26 24.11
CA SER A 226 8.80 6.59 24.01
C SER A 226 8.21 7.07 25.33
N ARG A 227 8.56 8.30 25.72
CA ARG A 227 8.04 8.99 26.90
C ARG A 227 7.86 10.45 26.53
N GLY A 228 6.68 10.82 26.11
CA GLY A 228 6.35 12.16 25.66
C GLY A 228 5.05 12.69 26.27
N PRO A 229 4.56 13.84 25.81
CA PRO A 229 3.30 14.42 26.27
C PRO A 229 2.09 13.51 25.99
N ASP A 230 2.16 12.65 24.99
CA ASP A 230 1.13 11.66 24.65
C ASP A 230 1.26 10.35 25.46
N GLY A 231 2.16 10.32 26.45
CA GLY A 231 2.45 9.14 27.28
C GLY A 231 3.35 8.13 26.58
N ALA A 232 3.15 6.86 26.91
CA ALA A 232 3.85 5.72 26.33
C ALA A 232 2.86 4.80 25.61
N MET A 233 3.32 4.06 24.62
CA MET A 233 2.60 2.92 24.11
C MET A 233 2.69 1.75 25.09
N THR A 234 1.61 1.01 25.24
CA THR A 234 1.64 -0.32 25.85
C THR A 234 2.39 -1.28 24.95
N MET A 235 2.87 -2.40 25.50
CA MET A 235 3.52 -3.47 24.71
C MET A 235 2.65 -3.89 23.49
N MET A 236 1.35 -4.04 23.72
CA MET A 236 0.40 -4.46 22.68
C MET A 236 0.22 -3.40 21.59
N GLU A 237 0.22 -2.11 21.94
CA GLU A 237 0.17 -1.01 20.97
C GLU A 237 1.46 -0.91 20.14
N VAL A 238 2.62 -1.14 20.77
CA VAL A 238 3.90 -1.22 20.04
C VAL A 238 3.86 -2.37 19.03
N LEU A 239 3.38 -3.55 19.46
CA LEU A 239 3.25 -4.71 18.57
C LEU A 239 2.30 -4.45 17.40
N SER A 240 1.11 -3.90 17.67
CA SER A 240 0.16 -3.56 16.61
C SER A 240 0.73 -2.55 15.61
N THR A 241 1.48 -1.57 16.12
CA THR A 241 2.14 -0.57 15.27
C THR A 241 3.27 -1.21 14.44
N ALA A 242 4.09 -2.09 15.04
CA ALA A 242 5.16 -2.79 14.34
C ALA A 242 4.62 -3.71 13.23
N VAL A 243 3.55 -4.47 13.52
CA VAL A 243 2.86 -5.30 12.51
C VAL A 243 2.30 -4.43 11.38
N LEU A 244 1.65 -3.30 11.71
CA LEU A 244 1.17 -2.36 10.69
C LEU A 244 2.31 -1.87 9.79
N LEU A 245 3.40 -1.39 10.37
CA LEU A 245 4.53 -0.84 9.61
C LEU A 245 5.15 -1.90 8.69
N LEU A 246 5.28 -3.12 9.19
CA LEU A 246 5.85 -4.22 8.43
C LEU A 246 4.95 -4.60 7.23
N ILE A 247 3.64 -4.80 7.44
CA ILE A 247 2.72 -5.20 6.39
C ILE A 247 2.53 -4.07 5.38
N ALA A 248 2.30 -2.84 5.84
CA ALA A 248 2.03 -1.70 4.98
C ALA A 248 3.28 -1.22 4.23
N GLY A 249 4.47 -1.40 4.82
CA GLY A 249 5.71 -0.80 4.32
C GLY A 249 6.32 -1.55 3.14
N HIS A 250 6.00 -2.83 2.92
CA HIS A 250 6.67 -3.56 1.84
C HIS A 250 5.79 -3.78 0.61
N GLU A 251 4.61 -4.40 0.73
CA GLU A 251 3.80 -4.83 -0.42
C GLU A 251 3.38 -3.65 -1.32
N THR A 252 3.04 -2.51 -0.72
CA THR A 252 2.67 -1.31 -1.47
C THR A 252 3.84 -0.75 -2.26
N THR A 253 5.05 -0.75 -1.68
CA THR A 253 6.27 -0.27 -2.35
C THR A 253 6.73 -1.26 -3.43
N VAL A 254 6.64 -2.57 -3.20
CA VAL A 254 6.83 -3.61 -4.24
C VAL A 254 5.96 -3.30 -5.46
N ASN A 255 4.66 -3.08 -5.23
CA ASN A 255 3.73 -2.81 -6.32
C ASN A 255 4.00 -1.45 -6.97
N LEU A 256 4.44 -0.42 -6.23
CA LEU A 256 4.78 0.88 -6.81
C LEU A 256 6.01 0.78 -7.73
N ILE A 257 7.03 0.05 -7.33
CA ILE A 257 8.24 -0.19 -8.14
C ILE A 257 7.89 -0.99 -9.40
N THR A 258 7.13 -2.08 -9.25
CA THR A 258 6.80 -2.97 -10.38
C THR A 258 5.82 -2.34 -11.36
N ASN A 259 4.76 -1.67 -10.88
CA ASN A 259 3.87 -0.86 -11.71
C ASN A 259 4.63 0.27 -12.39
N GLY A 260 5.56 0.90 -11.68
CA GLY A 260 6.43 1.96 -12.19
C GLY A 260 7.31 1.47 -13.33
N MET A 261 8.01 0.37 -13.14
CA MET A 261 8.87 -0.17 -14.20
C MET A 261 8.06 -0.68 -15.39
N LEU A 262 6.92 -1.35 -15.17
CA LEU A 262 5.99 -1.75 -16.23
C LEU A 262 5.51 -0.55 -17.04
N THR A 263 5.13 0.54 -16.35
CA THR A 263 4.69 1.78 -17.01
C THR A 263 5.82 2.40 -17.83
N LEU A 264 7.04 2.48 -17.29
CA LEU A 264 8.20 3.02 -17.99
C LEU A 264 8.58 2.18 -19.22
N LEU A 265 8.47 0.86 -19.15
CA LEU A 265 8.73 -0.03 -20.30
C LEU A 265 7.68 0.12 -21.41
N ARG A 266 6.44 0.51 -21.06
CA ARG A 266 5.39 0.88 -22.00
C ARG A 266 5.52 2.31 -22.56
N HIS A 267 6.37 3.15 -21.92
CA HIS A 267 6.66 4.53 -22.28
C HIS A 267 8.17 4.74 -22.43
N PRO A 268 8.81 4.13 -23.45
CA PRO A 268 10.27 4.11 -23.59
C PRO A 268 10.89 5.50 -23.72
N GLU A 269 10.14 6.49 -24.19
CA GLU A 269 10.56 7.89 -24.26
C GLU A 269 10.74 8.50 -22.85
N VAL A 270 9.86 8.16 -21.88
CA VAL A 270 10.00 8.61 -20.50
C VAL A 270 11.12 7.87 -19.79
N LEU A 271 11.27 6.56 -20.06
CA LEU A 271 12.40 5.77 -19.54
C LEU A 271 13.75 6.33 -20.03
N GLY A 272 13.83 6.74 -21.30
CA GLY A 272 15.01 7.41 -21.87
C GLY A 272 15.34 8.72 -21.14
N ARG A 273 14.33 9.56 -20.92
CA ARG A 273 14.49 10.82 -20.15
C ARG A 273 14.95 10.57 -18.72
N LEU A 274 14.40 9.56 -18.02
CA LEU A 274 14.83 9.20 -16.68
C LEU A 274 16.31 8.75 -16.64
N ARG A 275 16.74 8.03 -17.67
CA ARG A 275 18.14 7.60 -17.81
C ARG A 275 19.09 8.78 -17.95
N GLU A 276 18.70 9.81 -18.69
CA GLU A 276 19.49 11.04 -18.92
C GLU A 276 19.44 11.98 -17.70
N ASP A 277 18.30 12.10 -17.05
CA ASP A 277 18.07 12.94 -15.87
C ASP A 277 17.41 12.14 -14.73
N PRO A 278 18.20 11.57 -13.80
CA PRO A 278 17.65 10.87 -12.63
C PRO A 278 16.79 11.76 -11.73
N GLY A 279 16.92 13.09 -11.77
CA GLY A 279 16.10 14.02 -11.03
C GLY A 279 14.62 13.98 -11.44
N LEU A 280 14.32 13.51 -12.65
CA LEU A 280 12.97 13.32 -13.15
C LEU A 280 12.19 12.25 -12.35
N SER A 281 12.88 11.37 -11.62
CA SER A 281 12.26 10.34 -10.79
C SER A 281 11.24 10.90 -9.79
N VAL A 282 11.45 12.11 -9.27
CA VAL A 282 10.51 12.77 -8.35
C VAL A 282 9.14 12.95 -9.02
N LYS A 283 9.11 13.50 -10.24
CA LYS A 283 7.87 13.73 -10.99
C LYS A 283 7.25 12.41 -11.47
N ILE A 284 8.07 11.47 -11.91
CA ILE A 284 7.63 10.15 -12.35
C ILE A 284 6.90 9.43 -11.21
N VAL A 285 7.45 9.43 -10.00
CA VAL A 285 6.84 8.73 -8.86
C VAL A 285 5.49 9.34 -8.47
N GLU A 286 5.36 10.67 -8.47
CA GLU A 286 4.07 11.30 -8.20
C GLU A 286 3.04 10.96 -9.30
N GLU A 287 3.43 10.98 -10.57
CA GLU A 287 2.51 10.60 -11.65
C GLU A 287 2.18 9.11 -11.64
N LEU A 288 3.09 8.23 -11.24
CA LEU A 288 2.81 6.81 -11.03
C LEU A 288 1.79 6.58 -9.91
N LEU A 289 1.91 7.31 -8.81
CA LEU A 289 0.95 7.27 -7.70
C LEU A 289 -0.45 7.75 -8.12
N ARG A 290 -0.55 8.61 -9.11
CA ARG A 290 -1.81 8.98 -9.75
C ARG A 290 -2.26 7.91 -10.75
N TYR A 291 -1.39 7.56 -11.72
CA TYR A 291 -1.73 6.79 -12.92
C TYR A 291 -1.90 5.30 -12.65
N GLU A 292 -1.01 4.71 -11.84
CA GLU A 292 -0.98 3.28 -11.47
C GLU A 292 -0.77 3.10 -9.96
N PRO A 293 -1.67 3.64 -9.10
CA PRO A 293 -1.48 3.54 -7.65
C PRO A 293 -1.50 2.07 -7.20
N PRO A 294 -0.60 1.66 -6.31
CA PRO A 294 -0.63 0.32 -5.71
C PRO A 294 -1.94 0.04 -4.98
N VAL A 295 -2.42 1.01 -4.21
CA VAL A 295 -3.71 0.94 -3.50
C VAL A 295 -4.80 1.41 -4.43
N GLN A 296 -5.60 0.47 -4.93
CA GLN A 296 -6.72 0.76 -5.83
C GLN A 296 -7.97 1.20 -5.06
N ILE A 297 -8.18 0.60 -3.89
CA ILE A 297 -9.40 0.72 -3.09
C ILE A 297 -9.03 0.91 -1.63
N VAL A 298 -9.70 1.83 -0.94
CA VAL A 298 -9.73 1.87 0.53
C VAL A 298 -11.05 1.25 0.98
N PRO A 299 -11.05 -0.02 1.45
CA PRO A 299 -12.27 -0.80 1.60
C PRO A 299 -12.95 -0.65 2.96
N GLN A 300 -12.40 0.13 3.87
CA GLN A 300 -12.81 0.09 5.26
C GLN A 300 -13.05 1.49 5.79
N ARG A 301 -14.18 2.04 5.39
CA ARG A 301 -14.74 3.25 5.98
C ARG A 301 -16.18 2.99 6.35
N THR A 302 -16.60 3.54 7.47
CA THR A 302 -17.96 3.40 8.00
C THR A 302 -18.49 4.79 8.37
N CYS A 303 -19.72 5.12 8.02
CA CYS A 303 -20.33 6.37 8.47
C CYS A 303 -20.96 6.21 9.86
N ILE A 304 -20.65 7.13 10.77
CA ILE A 304 -21.19 7.15 12.14
C ILE A 304 -22.51 7.90 12.27
N THR A 305 -22.95 8.54 11.20
CA THR A 305 -24.27 9.17 11.01
C THR A 305 -24.69 8.98 9.56
N ASP A 306 -25.97 9.24 9.25
CA ASP A 306 -26.39 9.30 7.85
C ASP A 306 -25.63 10.40 7.09
N ILE A 307 -25.24 10.09 5.85
CA ILE A 307 -24.51 11.01 4.97
C ILE A 307 -25.25 11.16 3.65
N GLU A 308 -25.55 12.40 3.29
CA GLU A 308 -26.06 12.75 1.96
C GLU A 308 -24.91 13.01 1.00
N LEU A 309 -24.82 12.20 -0.06
CA LEU A 309 -23.78 12.33 -1.07
C LEU A 309 -24.39 12.18 -2.47
N ARG A 310 -24.32 13.22 -3.29
CA ARG A 310 -24.87 13.25 -4.66
C ARG A 310 -26.33 12.80 -4.76
N GLY A 311 -27.15 13.10 -3.77
CA GLY A 311 -28.57 12.72 -3.72
C GLY A 311 -28.82 11.28 -3.26
N THR A 312 -27.78 10.58 -2.82
CA THR A 312 -27.88 9.26 -2.19
C THR A 312 -27.67 9.39 -0.69
N THR A 313 -28.61 8.90 0.11
CA THR A 313 -28.45 8.78 1.55
C THR A 313 -27.68 7.50 1.86
N ILE A 314 -26.51 7.64 2.48
CA ILE A 314 -25.72 6.53 3.02
C ILE A 314 -26.08 6.40 4.51
N PRO A 315 -26.77 5.33 4.93
CA PRO A 315 -27.22 5.19 6.31
C PRO A 315 -26.05 5.01 7.28
N LYS A 316 -26.25 5.44 8.53
CA LYS A 316 -25.32 5.18 9.64
C LYS A 316 -24.99 3.71 9.72
N GLY A 317 -23.72 3.40 9.94
CA GLY A 317 -23.18 2.04 10.05
C GLY A 317 -22.90 1.36 8.72
N SER A 318 -23.23 2.01 7.59
CA SER A 318 -22.95 1.45 6.26
C SER A 318 -21.46 1.49 5.95
N ARG A 319 -21.01 0.44 5.24
CA ARG A 319 -19.64 0.35 4.72
C ARG A 319 -19.49 1.21 3.48
N ILE A 320 -18.37 1.97 3.41
CA ILE A 320 -18.02 2.79 2.27
C ILE A 320 -16.67 2.33 1.72
N TRP A 321 -16.61 2.13 0.42
CA TRP A 321 -15.38 1.82 -0.31
C TRP A 321 -14.99 2.98 -1.20
N LEU A 322 -13.77 3.49 -1.00
CA LEU A 322 -13.26 4.62 -1.75
C LEU A 322 -12.35 4.10 -2.87
N MET A 323 -12.75 4.33 -4.11
CA MET A 323 -12.07 3.85 -5.32
C MET A 323 -10.95 4.82 -5.72
N ILE A 324 -9.82 4.75 -5.03
CA ILE A 324 -8.68 5.66 -5.18
C ILE A 324 -8.20 5.74 -6.63
N ALA A 325 -8.04 4.58 -7.28
CA ALA A 325 -7.58 4.55 -8.67
C ALA A 325 -8.59 5.14 -9.66
N ALA A 326 -9.89 5.01 -9.39
CA ALA A 326 -10.92 5.67 -10.18
C ALA A 326 -10.89 7.19 -10.00
N GLY A 327 -10.79 7.67 -8.76
CA GLY A 327 -10.66 9.11 -8.46
C GLY A 327 -9.40 9.72 -9.04
N ASN A 328 -8.27 9.01 -9.02
CA ASN A 328 -7.02 9.47 -9.61
C ASN A 328 -7.05 9.60 -11.15
N ARG A 329 -8.05 9.02 -11.80
CA ARG A 329 -8.32 9.19 -13.24
C ARG A 329 -9.66 9.87 -13.52
N ASP A 330 -10.14 10.68 -12.58
CA ASP A 330 -11.36 11.47 -12.75
C ASP A 330 -11.11 12.65 -13.70
N PRO A 331 -11.84 12.75 -14.84
CA PRO A 331 -11.71 13.87 -15.78
C PRO A 331 -12.21 15.21 -15.20
N GLU A 332 -13.04 15.21 -14.13
CA GLU A 332 -13.40 16.43 -13.43
C GLU A 332 -12.20 17.05 -12.69
N ARG A 333 -11.20 16.22 -12.32
CA ARG A 333 -10.00 16.66 -11.59
C ARG A 333 -8.77 16.78 -12.47
N PHE A 334 -8.54 15.81 -13.39
CA PHE A 334 -7.32 15.73 -14.19
C PHE A 334 -7.63 15.85 -15.68
N LYS A 335 -6.95 16.76 -16.36
CA LYS A 335 -6.98 16.82 -17.82
C LYS A 335 -6.29 15.61 -18.42
N GLU A 336 -6.87 14.97 -19.44
CA GLU A 336 -6.35 13.74 -20.05
C GLU A 336 -5.94 12.70 -18.99
N PRO A 337 -6.89 12.24 -18.13
CA PRO A 337 -6.56 11.45 -16.94
C PRO A 337 -5.91 10.11 -17.26
N ASP A 338 -6.19 9.55 -18.45
CA ASP A 338 -5.66 8.25 -18.91
C ASP A 338 -4.30 8.37 -19.62
N ARG A 339 -3.73 9.58 -19.72
CA ARG A 339 -2.38 9.81 -20.21
C ARG A 339 -1.38 9.78 -19.05
N PHE A 340 -0.32 8.99 -19.19
CA PHE A 340 0.85 9.07 -18.31
C PHE A 340 1.71 10.27 -18.67
N ASP A 341 1.80 11.25 -17.79
CA ASP A 341 2.46 12.53 -18.05
C ASP A 341 3.21 13.05 -16.81
N PRO A 342 4.51 12.72 -16.67
CA PRO A 342 5.32 13.22 -15.55
C PRO A 342 5.52 14.74 -15.51
N ASP A 343 5.18 15.45 -16.57
CA ASP A 343 5.28 16.91 -16.63
C ASP A 343 3.97 17.62 -16.26
N ARG A 344 2.98 16.86 -15.76
CA ARG A 344 1.73 17.40 -15.28
C ARG A 344 1.97 18.43 -14.19
N GLU A 345 1.43 19.66 -14.37
CA GLU A 345 1.63 20.77 -13.45
C GLU A 345 0.88 20.57 -12.12
N ASP A 346 -0.35 20.03 -12.18
CA ASP A 346 -1.17 19.73 -11.02
C ASP A 346 -1.29 18.21 -10.83
N ILE A 347 -0.62 17.72 -9.78
CA ILE A 347 -0.44 16.29 -9.48
C ILE A 347 -0.99 15.92 -8.09
N GLN A 348 -1.91 16.69 -7.52
CA GLN A 348 -2.51 16.33 -6.22
C GLN A 348 -3.36 15.06 -6.37
N HIS A 349 -2.74 13.91 -6.17
CA HIS A 349 -3.34 12.60 -6.28
C HIS A 349 -3.77 12.03 -4.92
N LEU A 350 -4.62 10.99 -4.95
CA LEU A 350 -5.08 10.25 -3.77
C LEU A 350 -4.27 8.97 -3.49
N GLY A 351 -3.14 8.73 -4.19
CA GLY A 351 -2.36 7.49 -4.08
C GLY A 351 -1.79 7.23 -2.67
N PHE A 352 -1.63 8.27 -1.87
CA PHE A 352 -1.30 8.19 -0.44
C PHE A 352 -2.48 8.49 0.48
N GLY A 353 -3.70 8.46 -0.03
CA GLY A 353 -4.88 8.90 0.70
C GLY A 353 -4.86 10.40 0.99
N SER A 354 -5.66 10.83 1.95
CA SER A 354 -5.76 12.21 2.45
C SER A 354 -6.29 12.22 3.89
N GLY A 355 -6.35 13.40 4.52
CA GLY A 355 -6.87 13.56 5.87
C GLY A 355 -6.00 12.92 6.95
N ILE A 356 -6.62 12.59 8.09
CA ILE A 356 -5.92 12.08 9.28
C ILE A 356 -5.24 10.72 9.05
N HIS A 357 -5.75 9.92 8.12
CA HIS A 357 -5.19 8.62 7.72
C HIS A 357 -4.31 8.69 6.46
N SER A 358 -3.83 9.88 6.05
CA SER A 358 -2.85 9.98 4.96
C SER A 358 -1.64 9.08 5.21
N CYS A 359 -1.03 8.56 4.15
CA CYS A 359 0.02 7.54 4.26
C CYS A 359 1.17 8.02 5.15
N PHE A 360 1.41 7.23 6.20
CA PHE A 360 2.47 7.47 7.17
C PHE A 360 3.87 7.27 6.56
N GLY A 361 4.02 6.24 5.71
CA GLY A 361 5.26 5.87 5.04
C GLY A 361 5.55 6.63 3.74
N ALA A 362 4.73 7.62 3.36
CA ALA A 362 4.87 8.30 2.06
C ALA A 362 6.29 8.85 1.76
N PRO A 363 7.02 9.46 2.71
CA PRO A 363 8.38 9.92 2.45
C PRO A 363 9.35 8.78 2.10
N LEU A 364 9.25 7.65 2.80
CA LEU A 364 10.09 6.47 2.55
C LEU A 364 9.74 5.81 1.22
N ALA A 365 8.46 5.56 0.95
CA ALA A 365 8.00 4.95 -0.29
C ALA A 365 8.41 5.76 -1.53
N ARG A 366 8.35 7.11 -1.44
CA ARG A 366 8.86 8.00 -2.49
C ARG A 366 10.35 7.80 -2.71
N LEU A 367 11.14 7.84 -1.64
CA LEU A 367 12.58 7.71 -1.72
C LEU A 367 13.01 6.36 -2.29
N GLU A 368 12.45 5.26 -1.79
CA GLU A 368 12.71 3.92 -2.28
C GLU A 368 12.41 3.79 -3.77
N THR A 369 11.22 4.25 -4.19
CA THR A 369 10.80 4.14 -5.60
C THR A 369 11.64 5.02 -6.52
N GLN A 370 11.99 6.24 -6.09
CA GLN A 370 12.87 7.13 -6.86
C GLN A 370 14.24 6.50 -7.11
N ILE A 371 14.85 5.93 -6.07
CA ILE A 371 16.17 5.27 -6.17
C ILE A 371 16.03 4.03 -7.07
N ALA A 372 15.05 3.17 -6.81
CA ALA A 372 14.85 1.93 -7.55
C ALA A 372 14.69 2.18 -9.06
N LEU A 373 13.76 3.06 -9.44
CA LEU A 373 13.47 3.32 -10.85
C LEU A 373 14.64 4.03 -11.55
N SER A 374 15.32 4.96 -10.87
CA SER A 374 16.49 5.64 -11.43
C SER A 374 17.63 4.66 -11.70
N GLU A 375 17.95 3.77 -10.75
CA GLU A 375 19.02 2.81 -10.91
C GLU A 375 18.69 1.72 -11.94
N LEU A 376 17.46 1.22 -11.98
CA LEU A 376 17.01 0.28 -13.01
C LEU A 376 17.09 0.92 -14.41
N ALA A 377 16.63 2.18 -14.57
CA ALA A 377 16.71 2.90 -15.83
C ALA A 377 18.16 3.09 -16.28
N ARG A 378 19.07 3.41 -15.35
CA ARG A 378 20.49 3.67 -15.62
C ARG A 378 21.25 2.39 -15.97
N ARG A 379 20.99 1.29 -15.21
CA ARG A 379 21.80 0.08 -15.25
C ARG A 379 21.38 -0.92 -16.33
N LEU A 380 20.08 -1.05 -16.62
CA LEU A 380 19.60 -2.03 -17.61
C LEU A 380 19.78 -1.50 -19.04
N GLU A 381 20.53 -2.22 -19.88
CA GLU A 381 20.69 -1.89 -21.28
C GLU A 381 19.54 -2.44 -22.11
N ASN A 382 18.83 -1.55 -22.83
CA ASN A 382 17.70 -1.89 -23.70
C ASN A 382 16.67 -2.84 -23.06
N PRO A 383 16.15 -2.52 -21.85
CA PRO A 383 15.20 -3.38 -21.18
C PRO A 383 13.87 -3.43 -21.96
N ARG A 384 13.26 -4.62 -21.99
CA ARG A 384 11.96 -4.87 -22.63
C ARG A 384 11.16 -5.90 -21.84
N LEU A 385 9.84 -5.80 -21.92
CA LEU A 385 8.94 -6.81 -21.37
C LEU A 385 9.08 -8.14 -22.14
N VAL A 386 9.08 -9.24 -21.41
CA VAL A 386 9.00 -10.58 -21.99
C VAL A 386 7.55 -10.94 -22.31
N GLU A 387 6.63 -10.49 -21.48
CA GLU A 387 5.20 -10.71 -21.59
C GLU A 387 4.44 -9.41 -21.26
N ASP A 388 3.41 -9.06 -22.06
CA ASP A 388 2.53 -7.91 -21.82
C ASP A 388 1.07 -8.25 -22.18
N PRO A 389 0.10 -8.23 -21.24
CA PRO A 389 0.29 -7.91 -19.83
C PRO A 389 1.03 -9.01 -19.05
N PRO A 390 1.82 -8.66 -18.04
CA PRO A 390 2.41 -9.64 -17.15
C PRO A 390 1.33 -10.29 -16.25
N PRO A 391 1.59 -11.46 -15.64
CA PRO A 391 0.69 -12.05 -14.67
C PRO A 391 0.55 -11.16 -13.43
N TYR A 392 -0.69 -10.90 -13.01
CA TYR A 392 -1.03 -10.09 -11.83
C TYR A 392 -1.30 -10.94 -10.60
N ARG A 393 -1.18 -10.32 -9.42
CA ARG A 393 -1.66 -10.89 -8.16
C ARG A 393 -3.18 -10.87 -8.09
N PRO A 394 -3.82 -11.87 -7.47
CA PRO A 394 -5.28 -11.90 -7.32
C PRO A 394 -5.77 -10.97 -6.20
N ASN A 395 -5.27 -9.73 -6.12
CA ASN A 395 -5.66 -8.77 -5.10
C ASN A 395 -6.24 -7.52 -5.76
N ALA A 396 -7.53 -7.21 -5.50
CA ALA A 396 -8.21 -6.05 -6.04
C ALA A 396 -7.86 -4.76 -5.30
N VAL A 397 -7.51 -4.87 -4.02
CA VAL A 397 -7.18 -3.72 -3.16
C VAL A 397 -5.75 -3.25 -3.41
N LEU A 398 -4.79 -4.20 -3.44
CA LEU A 398 -3.38 -3.94 -3.70
C LEU A 398 -2.99 -4.52 -5.06
N ARG A 399 -2.95 -3.67 -6.08
CA ARG A 399 -2.73 -4.11 -7.47
C ARG A 399 -1.25 -3.99 -7.86
N GLY A 400 -0.69 -5.09 -8.37
CA GLY A 400 0.63 -5.14 -8.98
C GLY A 400 0.91 -6.49 -9.64
N PRO A 401 1.90 -6.57 -10.53
CA PRO A 401 2.34 -7.82 -11.12
C PRO A 401 2.76 -8.86 -10.08
N ARG A 402 2.42 -10.12 -10.30
CA ARG A 402 2.97 -11.26 -9.54
C ARG A 402 4.37 -11.61 -10.03
N HIS A 403 4.56 -11.51 -11.33
CA HIS A 403 5.85 -11.65 -12.01
C HIS A 403 5.99 -10.52 -13.02
N LEU A 404 7.20 -9.99 -13.16
CA LEU A 404 7.54 -8.99 -14.16
C LEU A 404 8.86 -9.37 -14.81
N ASN A 405 8.76 -10.26 -15.81
CA ASN A 405 9.92 -10.73 -16.55
C ASN A 405 10.41 -9.64 -17.52
N ILE A 406 11.66 -9.22 -17.33
CA ILE A 406 12.31 -8.19 -18.12
C ILE A 406 13.55 -8.81 -18.77
N ALA A 407 13.63 -8.72 -20.11
CA ALA A 407 14.84 -9.04 -20.84
C ALA A 407 15.65 -7.76 -21.11
N PHE A 408 16.99 -7.86 -21.10
CA PHE A 408 17.91 -6.75 -21.34
C PHE A 408 19.22 -7.26 -21.94
N GLU A 409 20.01 -6.35 -22.56
CA GLU A 409 21.22 -6.73 -23.30
C GLU A 409 22.47 -6.82 -22.40
N GLY A 410 22.48 -6.11 -21.26
CA GLY A 410 23.58 -6.07 -20.33
C GLY A 410 23.29 -5.17 -19.13
N LEU A 411 24.25 -5.16 -18.19
CA LEU A 411 24.32 -4.19 -17.10
C LEU A 411 25.43 -3.17 -17.39
N ARG A 412 25.12 -1.89 -17.15
CA ARG A 412 26.10 -0.79 -17.19
C ARG A 412 26.76 -0.63 -15.85
#